data_c6796e6ea506e8d96bdac8e45e415134
#
_entry.id   c6796e6ea506e8d96bdac8e45e415134
#
_cell.length_a   1.000
_cell.length_b   1.000
_cell.length_c   1.000
_cell.angle_alpha   90.00
_cell.angle_beta   90.00
_cell.angle_gamma   90.00
#
_symmetry.space_group_name_H-M   'P 1'
#
loop_
_entity.id
_entity.type
_entity.pdbx_description
1 polymer ?
#
loop_
_entity_poly.entity_id
_entity_poly.type
_entity_poly.pdbx_seq_one_letter_code
_entity_poly.pdbx_strand_id
1 'polypeptide(L)'
;MASHSHSFNSPPIDPIATARDALNGLAVGDAFGAQFFVPDNLPALRDQQLPEAPWPWTDDTEMACSIHQLVMQRGEVDQDELARSFAERHDFDRGYGPAMNRLLRLVREGGNWRELAAGLFDGQGSWGNGAAMRVAPLGARYPGDPEHAARQAAMSAEVTHTHPEAVAGAVAVAVAASRAARRRTEPVTGTDLLAIVLDLVPPSRVRDGIVEARTLLDQPYVELAAHHLGNGRQVSAVDTVPFTLWCAARNLTDYTTALWATASAGGDVDTTCAIVGGIVASRVGTEGIPAPWRNRTETLPPWLHGPPPTPQRWPTATLGTGTSS
;
A
#
# COMPACT_ATOMS: atom_id res chain seq x y z
N MET A 1 33.30 6.21 -41.86
CA MET A 1 32.54 5.15 -41.19
C MET A 1 31.64 5.83 -40.16
N ALA A 2 30.36 6.00 -40.50
CA ALA A 2 29.39 6.64 -39.63
C ALA A 2 28.79 5.58 -38.71
N SER A 3 29.06 5.68 -37.42
CA SER A 3 28.46 4.84 -36.39
C SER A 3 27.00 5.25 -36.17
N HIS A 4 26.07 4.42 -36.63
CA HIS A 4 24.65 4.55 -36.35
C HIS A 4 24.44 4.11 -34.91
N SER A 5 24.28 5.05 -34.00
CA SER A 5 23.78 4.80 -32.65
C SER A 5 22.29 4.46 -32.79
N HIS A 6 21.95 3.18 -32.67
CA HIS A 6 20.56 2.74 -32.49
C HIS A 6 20.14 3.13 -31.06
N SER A 7 19.46 4.25 -30.94
CA SER A 7 18.68 4.53 -29.71
C SER A 7 17.51 3.55 -29.70
N PHE A 8 17.59 2.52 -28.88
CA PHE A 8 16.44 1.69 -28.56
C PHE A 8 15.41 2.58 -27.85
N ASN A 9 14.41 3.02 -28.62
CA ASN A 9 13.24 3.69 -28.07
C ASN A 9 12.45 2.61 -27.29
N SER A 10 12.68 2.51 -25.99
CA SER A 10 11.84 1.67 -25.12
C SER A 10 10.40 2.15 -25.25
N PRO A 11 9.41 1.24 -25.35
CA PRO A 11 8.02 1.64 -25.45
C PRO A 11 7.64 2.52 -24.25
N PRO A 12 6.74 3.51 -24.45
CA PRO A 12 6.28 4.35 -23.36
C PRO A 12 5.65 3.48 -22.25
N ILE A 13 5.93 3.87 -21.01
CA ILE A 13 5.36 3.17 -19.83
C ILE A 13 3.85 3.41 -19.83
N ASP A 14 3.07 2.34 -19.75
CA ASP A 14 1.61 2.42 -19.58
C ASP A 14 1.25 2.56 -18.08
N PRO A 15 0.78 3.74 -17.63
CA PRO A 15 0.43 3.97 -16.24
C PRO A 15 -0.74 3.12 -15.74
N ILE A 16 -1.61 2.67 -16.65
CA ILE A 16 -2.74 1.79 -16.33
C ILE A 16 -2.22 0.38 -16.03
N ALA A 17 -1.33 -0.11 -16.88
CA ALA A 17 -0.72 -1.42 -16.67
C ALA A 17 0.12 -1.46 -15.39
N THR A 18 0.90 -0.41 -15.10
CA THR A 18 1.73 -0.37 -13.89
C THR A 18 0.89 -0.34 -12.60
N ALA A 19 -0.21 0.41 -12.57
CA ALA A 19 -1.14 0.42 -11.45
C ALA A 19 -1.79 -0.95 -11.22
N ARG A 20 -2.20 -1.62 -12.30
CA ARG A 20 -2.76 -2.97 -12.25
C ARG A 20 -1.76 -4.01 -11.77
N ASP A 21 -0.51 -3.93 -12.23
CA ASP A 21 0.55 -4.82 -11.79
C ASP A 21 0.85 -4.66 -10.31
N ALA A 22 0.90 -3.41 -9.82
CA ALA A 22 1.04 -3.11 -8.41
C ALA A 22 -0.11 -3.68 -7.57
N LEU A 23 -1.36 -3.55 -8.05
CA LEU A 23 -2.52 -4.12 -7.36
C LEU A 23 -2.46 -5.65 -7.29
N ASN A 24 -2.10 -6.30 -8.39
CA ASN A 24 -1.94 -7.75 -8.42
C ASN A 24 -0.85 -8.21 -7.45
N GLY A 25 0.29 -7.49 -7.41
CA GLY A 25 1.36 -7.81 -6.48
C GLY A 25 0.99 -7.56 -5.02
N LEU A 26 0.27 -6.50 -4.75
CA LEU A 26 -0.28 -6.22 -3.41
C LEU A 26 -1.21 -7.35 -2.97
N ALA A 27 -2.18 -7.73 -3.80
CA ALA A 27 -3.16 -8.76 -3.46
C ALA A 27 -2.53 -10.15 -3.25
N VAL A 28 -1.53 -10.51 -4.06
CA VAL A 28 -0.77 -11.76 -3.85
C VAL A 28 0.05 -11.68 -2.58
N GLY A 29 0.66 -10.53 -2.27
CA GLY A 29 1.45 -10.33 -1.05
C GLY A 29 0.60 -10.41 0.21
N ASP A 30 -0.52 -9.69 0.25
CA ASP A 30 -1.53 -9.72 1.30
C ASP A 30 -2.01 -11.16 1.56
N ALA A 31 -2.57 -11.80 0.54
CA ALA A 31 -3.10 -13.15 0.63
C ALA A 31 -2.05 -14.21 1.04
N PHE A 32 -0.80 -14.06 0.59
CA PHE A 32 0.33 -14.88 1.02
C PHE A 32 0.68 -14.65 2.48
N GLY A 33 0.84 -13.39 2.89
CA GLY A 33 1.15 -13.02 4.27
C GLY A 33 0.10 -13.49 5.25
N ALA A 34 -1.18 -13.34 4.92
CA ALA A 34 -2.32 -13.77 5.74
C ALA A 34 -2.27 -15.27 6.09
N GLN A 35 -1.64 -16.12 5.25
CA GLN A 35 -1.50 -17.54 5.53
C GLN A 35 -0.70 -17.82 6.81
N PHE A 36 0.18 -16.92 7.22
CA PHE A 36 1.07 -17.14 8.36
C PHE A 36 0.53 -16.65 9.70
N PHE A 37 -0.70 -16.15 9.72
CA PHE A 37 -1.50 -16.05 10.95
C PHE A 37 -2.11 -17.40 11.35
N VAL A 38 -2.12 -18.38 10.46
CA VAL A 38 -2.54 -19.76 10.74
C VAL A 38 -1.34 -20.54 11.29
N PRO A 39 -1.35 -20.98 12.56
CA PRO A 39 -0.18 -21.62 13.18
C PRO A 39 0.32 -22.86 12.44
N ASP A 40 -0.57 -23.63 11.80
CA ASP A 40 -0.24 -24.83 11.06
C ASP A 40 0.60 -24.57 9.81
N ASN A 41 0.61 -23.31 9.32
CA ASN A 41 1.42 -22.88 8.18
C ASN A 41 2.84 -22.39 8.57
N LEU A 42 3.15 -22.21 9.86
CA LEU A 42 4.47 -21.73 10.29
C LEU A 42 5.64 -22.66 9.92
N PRO A 43 5.49 -24.00 9.88
CA PRO A 43 6.52 -24.87 9.30
C PRO A 43 6.79 -24.56 7.83
N ALA A 44 5.74 -24.34 7.04
CA ALA A 44 5.85 -23.98 5.62
C ALA A 44 6.62 -22.68 5.41
N LEU A 45 6.44 -21.67 6.30
CA LEU A 45 7.21 -20.43 6.27
C LEU A 45 8.72 -20.69 6.45
N ARG A 46 9.09 -21.53 7.42
CA ARG A 46 10.51 -21.87 7.67
C ARG A 46 11.16 -22.62 6.51
N ASP A 47 10.39 -23.50 5.89
CA ASP A 47 10.87 -24.35 4.79
C ASP A 47 10.68 -23.69 3.41
N GLN A 48 10.18 -22.46 3.37
CA GLN A 48 9.80 -21.70 2.16
C GLN A 48 8.90 -22.50 1.22
N GLN A 49 7.95 -23.22 1.79
CA GLN A 49 6.93 -23.98 1.06
C GLN A 49 5.64 -23.16 0.99
N LEU A 50 4.99 -23.19 -0.18
CA LEU A 50 3.73 -22.48 -0.36
C LEU A 50 2.61 -23.19 0.41
N PRO A 51 1.86 -22.52 1.28
CA PRO A 51 0.66 -23.06 1.89
C PRO A 51 -0.36 -23.54 0.85
N GLU A 52 -1.29 -24.42 1.26
CA GLU A 52 -2.35 -24.88 0.38
C GLU A 52 -3.30 -23.73 -0.04
N ALA A 53 -3.87 -23.85 -1.24
CA ALA A 53 -4.88 -22.92 -1.74
C ALA A 53 -6.26 -23.23 -1.12
N PRO A 54 -7.19 -22.27 -1.11
CA PRO A 54 -7.06 -20.88 -1.57
C PRO A 54 -6.43 -19.94 -0.55
N TRP A 55 -5.84 -18.85 -1.02
CA TRP A 55 -5.33 -17.77 -0.17
C TRP A 55 -6.29 -16.57 -0.23
N PRO A 56 -7.16 -16.40 0.75
CA PRO A 56 -8.00 -15.20 0.83
C PRO A 56 -7.14 -13.96 1.13
N TRP A 57 -7.47 -12.86 0.46
CA TRP A 57 -6.91 -11.54 0.76
C TRP A 57 -7.73 -10.84 1.86
N THR A 58 -7.16 -9.78 2.45
CA THR A 58 -7.69 -9.04 3.60
C THR A 58 -8.16 -7.63 3.23
N ASP A 59 -8.36 -6.78 4.24
CA ASP A 59 -8.73 -5.37 4.06
C ASP A 59 -7.66 -4.57 3.29
N ASP A 60 -6.41 -4.99 3.29
CA ASP A 60 -5.33 -4.42 2.47
C ASP A 60 -5.74 -4.37 1.00
N THR A 61 -6.11 -5.51 0.46
CA THR A 61 -6.54 -5.64 -0.94
C THR A 61 -7.89 -4.99 -1.19
N GLU A 62 -8.86 -5.13 -0.29
CA GLU A 62 -10.19 -4.52 -0.47
C GLU A 62 -10.10 -3.00 -0.59
N MET A 63 -9.35 -2.37 0.29
CA MET A 63 -9.15 -0.91 0.25
C MET A 63 -8.29 -0.49 -0.95
N ALA A 64 -7.26 -1.26 -1.31
CA ALA A 64 -6.46 -1.01 -2.50
C ALA A 64 -7.28 -1.06 -3.80
N CYS A 65 -8.23 -2.00 -3.91
CA CYS A 65 -9.17 -2.09 -5.02
C CYS A 65 -10.05 -0.83 -5.14
N SER A 66 -10.55 -0.30 -4.02
CA SER A 66 -11.33 0.95 -4.01
C SER A 66 -10.52 2.14 -4.51
N ILE A 67 -9.26 2.29 -4.06
CA ILE A 67 -8.35 3.34 -4.55
C ILE A 67 -8.06 3.15 -6.04
N HIS A 68 -7.70 1.93 -6.43
CA HIS A 68 -7.39 1.61 -7.83
C HIS A 68 -8.57 1.95 -8.75
N GLN A 69 -9.79 1.50 -8.42
CA GLN A 69 -10.98 1.80 -9.21
C GLN A 69 -11.17 3.32 -9.38
N LEU A 70 -11.06 4.08 -8.28
CA LEU A 70 -11.24 5.53 -8.30
C LEU A 70 -10.20 6.22 -9.19
N VAL A 71 -8.91 5.95 -9.00
CA VAL A 71 -7.86 6.61 -9.77
C VAL A 71 -7.82 6.19 -11.24
N MET A 72 -8.33 5.00 -11.56
CA MET A 72 -8.50 4.56 -12.96
C MET A 72 -9.62 5.31 -13.65
N GLN A 73 -10.69 5.67 -12.93
CA GLN A 73 -11.86 6.35 -13.48
C GLN A 73 -11.72 7.87 -13.51
N ARG A 74 -11.11 8.46 -12.45
CA ARG A 74 -11.00 9.91 -12.26
C ARG A 74 -9.64 10.48 -12.66
N GLY A 75 -8.60 9.66 -12.66
CA GLY A 75 -7.22 10.10 -12.83
C GLY A 75 -6.56 10.60 -11.54
N GLU A 76 -7.34 10.94 -10.51
CA GLU A 76 -6.90 11.48 -9.22
C GLU A 76 -7.82 11.05 -8.08
N VAL A 77 -7.41 11.31 -6.83
CA VAL A 77 -8.19 11.02 -5.62
C VAL A 77 -9.24 12.09 -5.39
N ASP A 78 -10.51 11.69 -5.42
CA ASP A 78 -11.62 12.42 -4.81
C ASP A 78 -11.87 11.81 -3.41
N GLN A 79 -11.61 12.57 -2.36
CA GLN A 79 -11.70 12.09 -0.98
C GLN A 79 -13.13 11.70 -0.57
N ASP A 80 -14.15 12.43 -1.04
CA ASP A 80 -15.55 12.14 -0.71
C ASP A 80 -16.01 10.85 -1.40
N GLU A 81 -15.62 10.66 -2.66
CA GLU A 81 -15.91 9.44 -3.41
C GLU A 81 -15.14 8.24 -2.83
N LEU A 82 -13.89 8.44 -2.41
CA LEU A 82 -13.07 7.39 -1.79
C LEU A 82 -13.63 6.97 -0.43
N ALA A 83 -14.03 7.91 0.42
CA ALA A 83 -14.66 7.63 1.71
C ALA A 83 -15.92 6.79 1.55
N ARG A 84 -16.74 7.13 0.54
CA ARG A 84 -17.95 6.38 0.19
C ARG A 84 -17.61 4.99 -0.30
N SER A 85 -16.65 4.86 -1.22
CA SER A 85 -16.22 3.57 -1.75
C SER A 85 -15.73 2.65 -0.63
N PHE A 86 -14.89 3.14 0.27
CA PHE A 86 -14.45 2.37 1.43
C PHE A 86 -15.63 1.92 2.30
N ALA A 87 -16.58 2.80 2.61
CA ALA A 87 -17.72 2.47 3.46
C ALA A 87 -18.68 1.47 2.82
N GLU A 88 -18.95 1.61 1.51
CA GLU A 88 -19.86 0.71 0.77
C GLU A 88 -19.28 -0.67 0.51
N ARG A 89 -17.95 -0.75 0.30
CA ARG A 89 -17.24 -1.99 -0.02
C ARG A 89 -16.78 -2.76 1.21
N HIS A 90 -16.77 -2.11 2.37
CA HIS A 90 -16.32 -2.69 3.63
C HIS A 90 -17.01 -4.01 3.94
N ASP A 91 -16.24 -5.08 3.97
CA ASP A 91 -16.64 -6.41 4.43
C ASP A 91 -15.97 -6.69 5.80
N PHE A 92 -16.81 -6.85 6.82
CA PHE A 92 -16.36 -7.05 8.21
C PHE A 92 -15.42 -8.26 8.37
N ASP A 93 -15.59 -9.27 7.53
CA ASP A 93 -14.84 -10.52 7.62
C ASP A 93 -13.43 -10.44 6.98
N ARG A 94 -13.05 -9.28 6.44
CA ARG A 94 -11.74 -9.05 5.81
C ARG A 94 -10.61 -8.66 6.76
N GLY A 95 -10.81 -8.67 8.06
CA GLY A 95 -9.73 -8.46 9.03
C GLY A 95 -9.52 -7.03 9.51
N TYR A 96 -10.39 -6.10 9.11
CA TYR A 96 -10.32 -4.70 9.56
C TYR A 96 -10.15 -4.54 11.06
N GLY A 97 -9.26 -3.66 11.48
CA GLY A 97 -9.11 -3.29 12.89
C GLY A 97 -10.38 -2.63 13.47
N PRO A 98 -10.59 -2.72 14.80
CA PRO A 98 -11.83 -2.24 15.44
C PRO A 98 -12.16 -0.77 15.17
N ALA A 99 -11.14 0.11 15.13
CA ALA A 99 -11.33 1.53 14.86
C ALA A 99 -11.83 1.76 13.42
N MET A 100 -11.30 1.00 12.46
CA MET A 100 -11.67 1.10 11.06
C MET A 100 -13.06 0.51 10.80
N ASN A 101 -13.38 -0.65 11.37
CA ASN A 101 -14.73 -1.22 11.37
C ASN A 101 -15.78 -0.21 11.84
N ARG A 102 -15.49 0.48 12.96
CA ARG A 102 -16.40 1.51 13.50
C ARG A 102 -16.49 2.71 12.56
N LEU A 103 -15.36 3.23 12.07
CA LEU A 103 -15.31 4.40 11.17
C LEU A 103 -16.15 4.15 9.92
N LEU A 104 -15.86 3.08 9.18
CA LEU A 104 -16.51 2.78 7.90
C LEU A 104 -18.00 2.50 8.06
N ARG A 105 -18.40 1.84 9.15
CA ARG A 105 -19.82 1.66 9.49
C ARG A 105 -20.51 3.01 9.69
N LEU A 106 -19.94 3.92 10.49
CA LEU A 106 -20.54 5.24 10.75
C LEU A 106 -20.61 6.09 9.47
N VAL A 107 -19.59 6.02 8.61
CA VAL A 107 -19.60 6.67 7.30
C VAL A 107 -20.73 6.12 6.42
N ARG A 108 -20.93 4.80 6.40
CA ARG A 108 -22.04 4.14 5.69
C ARG A 108 -23.41 4.59 6.19
N GLU A 109 -23.52 4.86 7.48
CA GLU A 109 -24.72 5.37 8.14
C GLU A 109 -24.95 6.89 7.91
N GLY A 110 -24.07 7.56 7.12
CA GLY A 110 -24.20 8.98 6.76
C GLY A 110 -23.39 9.94 7.63
N GLY A 111 -22.51 9.44 8.51
CA GLY A 111 -21.62 10.27 9.30
C GLY A 111 -20.57 11.01 8.44
N ASN A 112 -20.18 12.20 8.89
CA ASN A 112 -19.16 13.01 8.23
C ASN A 112 -17.78 12.33 8.40
N TRP A 113 -17.23 11.76 7.33
CA TRP A 113 -15.97 11.03 7.38
C TRP A 113 -14.79 11.88 7.87
N ARG A 114 -14.77 13.20 7.55
CA ARG A 114 -13.71 14.11 7.99
C ARG A 114 -13.65 14.25 9.51
N GLU A 115 -14.82 14.47 10.11
CA GLU A 115 -14.94 14.58 11.56
C GLU A 115 -14.65 13.23 12.25
N LEU A 116 -15.17 12.15 11.69
CA LEU A 116 -14.97 10.80 12.23
C LEU A 116 -13.50 10.36 12.18
N ALA A 117 -12.81 10.58 11.06
CA ALA A 117 -11.39 10.25 10.91
C ALA A 117 -10.49 11.12 11.81
N ALA A 118 -10.73 12.44 11.83
CA ALA A 118 -10.00 13.36 12.69
C ALA A 118 -10.25 13.11 14.18
N GLY A 119 -11.44 12.65 14.56
CA GLY A 119 -11.82 12.36 15.94
C GLY A 119 -11.26 11.04 16.50
N LEU A 120 -10.63 10.21 15.69
CA LEU A 120 -10.02 8.96 16.17
C LEU A 120 -8.90 9.24 17.19
N PHE A 121 -8.77 8.35 18.18
CA PHE A 121 -7.71 8.42 19.19
C PHE A 121 -7.64 9.79 19.89
N ASP A 122 -8.76 10.23 20.42
CA ASP A 122 -8.91 11.50 21.16
C ASP A 122 -8.52 12.75 20.32
N GLY A 123 -8.83 12.69 19.02
CA GLY A 123 -8.56 13.79 18.10
C GLY A 123 -7.13 13.84 17.54
N GLN A 124 -6.32 12.83 17.82
CA GLN A 124 -4.97 12.73 17.24
C GLN A 124 -4.99 12.15 15.81
N GLY A 125 -6.08 11.51 15.41
CA GLY A 125 -6.15 10.72 14.20
C GLY A 125 -5.44 9.38 14.31
N SER A 126 -5.70 8.47 13.39
CA SER A 126 -5.01 7.18 13.36
C SER A 126 -3.59 7.32 12.80
N TRP A 127 -2.60 6.76 13.50
CA TRP A 127 -1.21 6.59 13.03
C TRP A 127 -0.93 5.18 12.52
N GLY A 128 -1.99 4.36 12.33
CA GLY A 128 -1.89 2.99 11.84
C GLY A 128 -1.25 2.87 10.46
N ASN A 129 -0.86 1.65 10.10
CA ASN A 129 -0.28 1.32 8.81
C ASN A 129 -1.33 1.18 7.67
N GLY A 130 -2.64 1.23 8.01
CA GLY A 130 -3.74 1.03 7.07
C GLY A 130 -3.80 2.02 5.89
N ALA A 131 -3.20 3.22 6.01
CA ALA A 131 -3.06 4.11 4.86
C ALA A 131 -1.92 3.69 3.92
N ALA A 132 -0.85 3.11 4.46
CA ALA A 132 0.32 2.67 3.71
C ALA A 132 0.06 1.34 2.97
N MET A 133 -0.65 0.40 3.60
CA MET A 133 -0.89 -0.96 3.09
C MET A 133 -1.52 -0.98 1.70
N ARG A 134 -2.40 -0.02 1.40
CA ARG A 134 -3.30 0.00 0.24
C ARG A 134 -2.86 0.89 -0.92
N VAL A 135 -1.73 1.64 -0.79
CA VAL A 135 -1.46 2.81 -1.63
C VAL A 135 -0.48 2.56 -2.79
N ALA A 136 0.19 1.41 -2.84
CA ALA A 136 1.16 1.09 -3.89
C ALA A 136 0.56 1.20 -5.32
N PRO A 137 -0.68 0.72 -5.61
CA PRO A 137 -1.29 0.86 -6.93
C PRO A 137 -1.52 2.33 -7.34
N LEU A 138 -1.82 3.20 -6.37
CA LEU A 138 -1.93 4.63 -6.59
C LEU A 138 -0.58 5.23 -7.00
N GLY A 139 0.48 4.91 -6.26
CA GLY A 139 1.83 5.36 -6.61
C GLY A 139 2.25 4.92 -8.01
N ALA A 140 2.04 3.65 -8.33
CA ALA A 140 2.38 3.06 -9.63
C ALA A 140 1.55 3.65 -10.80
N ARG A 141 0.41 4.29 -10.55
CA ARG A 141 -0.40 5.00 -11.55
C ARG A 141 0.31 6.23 -12.13
N TYR A 142 1.29 6.77 -11.40
CA TYR A 142 2.04 7.96 -11.80
C TYR A 142 3.53 7.64 -11.97
N PRO A 143 3.91 6.77 -12.94
CA PRO A 143 5.29 6.38 -13.15
C PRO A 143 6.11 7.59 -13.61
N GLY A 144 7.08 8.00 -12.78
CA GLY A 144 7.95 9.14 -13.08
C GLY A 144 7.44 10.51 -12.63
N ASP A 145 6.32 10.56 -11.91
CA ASP A 145 5.84 11.76 -11.21
C ASP A 145 5.63 11.44 -9.71
N PRO A 146 6.72 11.23 -8.95
CA PRO A 146 6.64 10.85 -7.55
C PRO A 146 6.08 11.97 -6.68
N GLU A 147 6.23 13.25 -7.06
CA GLU A 147 5.62 14.39 -6.36
C GLU A 147 4.10 14.35 -6.46
N HIS A 148 3.56 14.03 -7.63
CA HIS A 148 2.11 13.86 -7.78
C HIS A 148 1.62 12.64 -7.02
N ALA A 149 2.33 11.51 -7.09
CA ALA A 149 2.03 10.32 -6.30
C ALA A 149 2.00 10.62 -4.78
N ALA A 150 2.95 11.41 -4.29
CA ALA A 150 3.01 11.85 -2.89
C ALA A 150 1.77 12.64 -2.48
N ARG A 151 1.35 13.63 -3.28
CA ARG A 151 0.14 14.42 -3.00
C ARG A 151 -1.13 13.57 -2.99
N GLN A 152 -1.27 12.70 -3.96
CA GLN A 152 -2.44 11.82 -4.07
C GLN A 152 -2.48 10.79 -2.92
N ALA A 153 -1.32 10.29 -2.49
CA ALA A 153 -1.22 9.39 -1.34
C ALA A 153 -1.61 10.07 -0.03
N ALA A 154 -1.20 11.32 0.18
CA ALA A 154 -1.61 12.10 1.35
C ALA A 154 -3.13 12.27 1.39
N MET A 155 -3.75 12.68 0.27
CA MET A 155 -5.21 12.79 0.15
C MET A 155 -5.92 11.46 0.44
N SER A 156 -5.40 10.35 -0.08
CA SER A 156 -5.94 9.01 0.18
C SER A 156 -5.83 8.60 1.66
N ALA A 157 -4.71 8.93 2.31
CA ALA A 157 -4.47 8.60 3.71
C ALA A 157 -5.47 9.31 4.63
N GLU A 158 -5.67 10.62 4.45
CA GLU A 158 -6.49 11.49 5.29
C GLU A 158 -7.95 11.05 5.39
N VAL A 159 -8.46 10.28 4.42
CA VAL A 159 -9.82 9.74 4.45
C VAL A 159 -10.09 8.89 5.70
N THR A 160 -9.06 8.25 6.24
CA THR A 160 -9.18 7.34 7.41
C THR A 160 -8.07 7.54 8.44
N HIS A 161 -6.92 8.03 8.05
CA HIS A 161 -5.71 8.12 8.87
C HIS A 161 -5.13 9.55 8.76
N THR A 162 -5.55 10.41 9.68
CA THR A 162 -5.21 11.84 9.65
C THR A 162 -3.92 12.18 10.41
N HIS A 163 -3.36 11.22 11.18
CA HIS A 163 -2.13 11.45 11.91
C HIS A 163 -0.93 11.60 10.95
N PRO A 164 -0.02 12.59 11.17
CA PRO A 164 1.11 12.85 10.27
C PRO A 164 2.00 11.64 9.97
N GLU A 165 2.21 10.74 10.93
CA GLU A 165 2.99 9.51 10.72
C GLU A 165 2.33 8.56 9.72
N ALA A 166 1.00 8.40 9.76
CA ALA A 166 0.28 7.57 8.80
C ALA A 166 0.32 8.17 7.38
N VAL A 167 0.15 9.49 7.28
CA VAL A 167 0.27 10.22 6.01
C VAL A 167 1.67 10.07 5.44
N ALA A 168 2.72 10.24 6.27
CA ALA A 168 4.10 10.05 5.86
C ALA A 168 4.37 8.61 5.36
N GLY A 169 3.80 7.61 6.03
CA GLY A 169 3.87 6.21 5.60
C GLY A 169 3.25 5.97 4.23
N ALA A 170 2.05 6.48 4.00
CA ALA A 170 1.37 6.37 2.71
C ALA A 170 2.15 7.07 1.58
N VAL A 171 2.65 8.28 1.84
CA VAL A 171 3.52 9.02 0.91
C VAL A 171 4.75 8.19 0.56
N ALA A 172 5.43 7.62 1.56
CA ALA A 172 6.64 6.82 1.35
C ALA A 172 6.41 5.62 0.42
N VAL A 173 5.34 4.86 0.66
CA VAL A 173 4.99 3.67 -0.15
C VAL A 173 4.59 4.07 -1.58
N ALA A 174 3.78 5.12 -1.74
CA ALA A 174 3.36 5.57 -3.07
C ALA A 174 4.53 6.11 -3.90
N VAL A 175 5.44 6.89 -3.30
CA VAL A 175 6.66 7.38 -3.95
C VAL A 175 7.56 6.21 -4.37
N ALA A 176 7.73 5.20 -3.50
CA ALA A 176 8.50 4.01 -3.82
C ALA A 176 7.90 3.24 -5.01
N ALA A 177 6.57 3.05 -5.03
CA ALA A 177 5.87 2.37 -6.13
C ALA A 177 5.96 3.18 -7.44
N SER A 178 5.79 4.51 -7.40
CA SER A 178 5.97 5.41 -8.55
C SER A 178 7.38 5.30 -9.14
N ARG A 179 8.39 5.31 -8.26
CA ARG A 179 9.78 5.19 -8.68
C ARG A 179 10.10 3.82 -9.25
N ALA A 180 9.59 2.74 -8.64
CA ALA A 180 9.74 1.38 -9.14
C ALA A 180 9.11 1.20 -10.52
N ALA A 181 7.90 1.75 -10.73
CA ALA A 181 7.15 1.67 -11.99
C ALA A 181 7.84 2.38 -13.17
N ARG A 182 8.53 3.50 -12.91
CA ARG A 182 9.15 4.32 -13.97
C ARG A 182 10.16 3.57 -14.82
N ARG A 183 10.87 2.58 -14.27
CA ARG A 183 12.10 2.09 -14.86
C ARG A 183 12.17 0.57 -15.00
N ARG A 184 11.16 -0.05 -15.61
CA ARG A 184 11.28 -1.46 -16.01
C ARG A 184 12.46 -1.74 -16.92
N THR A 185 12.92 -0.71 -17.64
CA THR A 185 13.99 -0.78 -18.64
C THR A 185 15.33 -0.21 -18.17
N GLU A 186 15.36 0.54 -17.02
CA GLU A 186 16.57 1.13 -16.49
C GLU A 186 16.95 0.50 -15.13
N PRO A 187 18.23 0.36 -14.80
CA PRO A 187 18.68 -0.07 -13.49
C PRO A 187 18.21 0.91 -12.41
N VAL A 188 17.58 0.41 -11.36
CA VAL A 188 17.26 1.15 -10.13
C VAL A 188 17.83 0.37 -8.99
N THR A 189 18.70 0.99 -8.22
CA THR A 189 19.22 0.39 -6.99
C THR A 189 18.29 0.64 -5.82
N GLY A 190 18.37 -0.17 -4.77
CA GLY A 190 17.65 0.09 -3.53
C GLY A 190 18.02 1.45 -2.91
N THR A 191 19.28 1.87 -3.04
CA THR A 191 19.75 3.19 -2.60
C THR A 191 19.04 4.31 -3.36
N ASP A 192 18.88 4.20 -4.70
CA ASP A 192 18.15 5.19 -5.50
C ASP A 192 16.68 5.25 -5.12
N LEU A 193 16.07 4.08 -4.83
CA LEU A 193 14.68 4.01 -4.38
C LEU A 193 14.48 4.76 -3.06
N LEU A 194 15.32 4.47 -2.06
CA LEU A 194 15.20 5.13 -0.75
C LEU A 194 15.59 6.61 -0.80
N ALA A 195 16.49 7.01 -1.68
CA ALA A 195 16.85 8.42 -1.84
C ALA A 195 15.67 9.27 -2.29
N ILE A 196 14.96 8.88 -3.36
CA ILE A 196 13.79 9.64 -3.83
C ILE A 196 12.64 9.63 -2.81
N VAL A 197 12.47 8.54 -2.06
CA VAL A 197 11.49 8.49 -0.98
C VAL A 197 11.82 9.52 0.09
N LEU A 198 13.09 9.60 0.53
CA LEU A 198 13.55 10.55 1.54
C LEU A 198 13.44 12.02 1.09
N ASP A 199 13.51 12.29 -0.20
CA ASP A 199 13.36 13.65 -0.73
C ASP A 199 11.92 14.18 -0.60
N LEU A 200 10.92 13.27 -0.58
CA LEU A 200 9.51 13.63 -0.64
C LEU A 200 8.70 13.32 0.62
N VAL A 201 9.19 12.43 1.48
CA VAL A 201 8.52 12.12 2.76
C VAL A 201 8.71 13.29 3.74
N PRO A 202 7.63 13.82 4.35
CA PRO A 202 7.74 14.90 5.31
C PRO A 202 8.52 14.47 6.56
N PRO A 203 9.08 15.44 7.32
CA PRO A 203 9.73 15.18 8.60
C PRO A 203 8.79 14.38 9.52
N SER A 204 9.24 13.20 9.97
CA SER A 204 8.44 12.25 10.74
C SER A 204 9.33 11.12 11.26
N ARG A 205 8.84 10.35 12.23
CA ARG A 205 9.53 9.14 12.69
C ARG A 205 9.59 8.07 11.59
N VAL A 206 8.58 8.01 10.71
CA VAL A 206 8.63 7.16 9.51
C VAL A 206 9.85 7.54 8.66
N ARG A 207 10.06 8.83 8.40
CA ARG A 207 11.21 9.30 7.64
C ARG A 207 12.54 8.95 8.31
N ASP A 208 12.63 9.10 9.62
CA ASP A 208 13.83 8.74 10.39
C ASP A 208 14.13 7.23 10.26
N GLY A 209 13.10 6.38 10.37
CA GLY A 209 13.23 4.95 10.13
C GLY A 209 13.67 4.60 8.70
N ILE A 210 13.25 5.37 7.68
CA ILE A 210 13.71 5.18 6.29
C ILE A 210 15.19 5.59 6.14
N VAL A 211 15.64 6.63 6.85
CA VAL A 211 17.08 6.97 6.92
C VAL A 211 17.87 5.80 7.50
N GLU A 212 17.41 5.18 8.57
CA GLU A 212 18.02 3.99 9.16
C GLU A 212 17.97 2.80 8.20
N ALA A 213 16.83 2.54 7.54
CA ALA A 213 16.69 1.50 6.52
C ALA A 213 17.75 1.60 5.42
N ARG A 214 18.07 2.83 4.98
CA ARG A 214 19.12 3.08 3.99
C ARG A 214 20.50 2.67 4.48
N THR A 215 20.81 2.88 5.78
CA THR A 215 22.09 2.45 6.36
C THR A 215 22.20 0.94 6.51
N LEU A 216 21.06 0.24 6.58
CA LEU A 216 20.97 -1.19 6.75
C LEU A 216 20.82 -1.96 5.42
N LEU A 217 20.94 -1.31 4.25
CA LEU A 217 20.74 -2.00 2.96
C LEU A 217 21.68 -3.19 2.74
N ASP A 218 22.91 -3.15 3.27
CA ASP A 218 23.86 -4.25 3.17
C ASP A 218 23.72 -5.27 4.30
N GLN A 219 22.78 -5.08 5.24
CA GLN A 219 22.53 -6.02 6.33
C GLN A 219 21.95 -7.33 5.79
N PRO A 220 22.64 -8.48 5.92
CA PRO A 220 22.16 -9.74 5.34
C PRO A 220 21.01 -10.38 6.13
N TYR A 221 20.88 -10.10 7.42
CA TYR A 221 19.92 -10.73 8.32
C TYR A 221 18.65 -9.92 8.43
N VAL A 222 17.54 -10.53 8.00
CA VAL A 222 16.22 -9.90 8.01
C VAL A 222 15.76 -9.61 9.43
N GLU A 223 16.00 -10.52 10.36
CA GLU A 223 15.61 -10.41 11.76
C GLU A 223 16.27 -9.20 12.44
N LEU A 224 17.52 -8.91 12.08
CA LEU A 224 18.22 -7.74 12.61
C LEU A 224 17.65 -6.45 12.03
N ALA A 225 17.36 -6.42 10.74
CA ALA A 225 16.70 -5.28 10.13
C ALA A 225 15.31 -5.04 10.74
N ALA A 226 14.52 -6.09 10.93
CA ALA A 226 13.21 -6.02 11.58
C ALA A 226 13.30 -5.56 13.04
N HIS A 227 14.35 -5.92 13.77
CA HIS A 227 14.58 -5.44 15.13
C HIS A 227 14.76 -3.92 15.18
N HIS A 228 15.48 -3.34 14.21
CA HIS A 228 15.73 -1.91 14.11
C HIS A 228 14.56 -1.13 13.52
N LEU A 229 13.95 -1.64 12.47
CA LEU A 229 13.00 -0.91 11.63
C LEU A 229 11.53 -1.21 11.97
N GLY A 230 11.28 -2.20 12.83
CA GLY A 230 9.96 -2.77 13.06
C GLY A 230 9.62 -3.90 12.09
N ASN A 231 8.45 -4.50 12.30
CA ASN A 231 7.88 -5.54 11.42
C ASN A 231 6.35 -5.50 11.37
N GLY A 232 5.76 -4.37 11.71
CA GLY A 232 4.32 -4.17 11.74
C GLY A 232 3.62 -4.63 13.03
N ARG A 233 4.30 -5.28 13.96
CA ARG A 233 3.69 -5.83 15.20
C ARG A 233 2.88 -4.81 16.00
N GLN A 234 3.25 -3.51 15.94
CA GLN A 234 2.54 -2.43 16.59
C GLN A 234 1.39 -1.85 15.75
N VAL A 235 1.16 -2.40 14.54
CA VAL A 235 0.13 -1.96 13.60
C VAL A 235 0.21 -0.44 13.34
N SER A 236 1.41 0.12 13.31
CA SER A 236 1.65 1.54 13.09
C SER A 236 2.53 1.78 11.86
N ALA A 237 2.34 2.94 11.21
CA ALA A 237 3.17 3.31 10.04
C ALA A 237 4.67 3.35 10.37
N VAL A 238 5.02 3.78 11.60
CA VAL A 238 6.41 3.86 12.08
C VAL A 238 7.05 2.48 12.21
N ASP A 239 6.29 1.48 12.67
CA ASP A 239 6.75 0.11 12.90
C ASP A 239 6.69 -0.76 11.62
N THR A 240 6.03 -0.28 10.56
CA THR A 240 5.77 -1.05 9.34
C THR A 240 6.59 -0.56 8.15
N VAL A 241 6.49 0.75 7.84
CA VAL A 241 6.92 1.29 6.56
C VAL A 241 8.45 1.24 6.35
N PRO A 242 9.30 1.57 7.34
CA PRO A 242 10.75 1.50 7.14
C PRO A 242 11.23 0.10 6.78
N PHE A 243 10.70 -0.93 7.44
CA PHE A 243 11.04 -2.33 7.18
C PHE A 243 10.58 -2.78 5.79
N THR A 244 9.34 -2.46 5.41
CA THR A 244 8.81 -2.83 4.10
C THR A 244 9.59 -2.19 2.95
N LEU A 245 10.00 -0.93 3.11
CA LEU A 245 10.84 -0.24 2.14
C LEU A 245 12.25 -0.85 2.07
N TRP A 246 12.81 -1.28 3.19
CA TRP A 246 14.07 -2.00 3.23
C TRP A 246 13.98 -3.33 2.48
N CYS A 247 12.93 -4.14 2.73
CA CYS A 247 12.69 -5.40 2.03
C CYS A 247 12.55 -5.20 0.51
N ALA A 248 11.72 -4.22 0.10
CA ALA A 248 11.49 -3.90 -1.30
C ALA A 248 12.77 -3.39 -1.98
N ALA A 249 13.53 -2.49 -1.34
CA ALA A 249 14.75 -1.93 -1.89
C ALA A 249 15.83 -2.97 -2.14
N ARG A 250 15.97 -3.95 -1.27
CA ARG A 250 16.94 -5.06 -1.41
C ARG A 250 16.57 -6.06 -2.52
N ASN A 251 15.28 -6.25 -2.77
CA ASN A 251 14.78 -7.33 -3.62
C ASN A 251 13.91 -6.79 -4.77
N LEU A 252 14.20 -5.60 -5.26
CA LEU A 252 13.34 -4.85 -6.19
C LEU A 252 13.03 -5.58 -7.50
N THR A 253 13.83 -6.58 -7.87
CA THR A 253 13.70 -7.36 -9.11
C THR A 253 13.36 -8.82 -8.90
N ASP A 254 13.16 -9.25 -7.65
CA ASP A 254 12.81 -10.63 -7.31
C ASP A 254 11.64 -10.65 -6.31
N TYR A 255 10.45 -10.82 -6.85
CA TYR A 255 9.20 -10.84 -6.08
C TYR A 255 9.20 -11.95 -5.01
N THR A 256 9.65 -13.15 -5.38
CA THR A 256 9.63 -14.30 -4.48
C THR A 256 10.56 -14.11 -3.29
N THR A 257 11.82 -13.72 -3.55
CA THR A 257 12.78 -13.45 -2.49
C THR A 257 12.32 -12.29 -1.59
N ALA A 258 11.71 -11.23 -2.17
CA ALA A 258 11.17 -10.13 -1.40
C ALA A 258 10.10 -10.59 -0.41
N LEU A 259 9.15 -11.39 -0.85
CA LEU A 259 8.02 -11.82 -0.01
C LEU A 259 8.45 -12.82 1.07
N TRP A 260 9.31 -13.79 0.75
CA TRP A 260 9.84 -14.70 1.76
C TRP A 260 10.67 -13.99 2.82
N ALA A 261 11.52 -13.04 2.43
CA ALA A 261 12.27 -12.21 3.37
C ALA A 261 11.34 -11.41 4.28
N THR A 262 10.29 -10.80 3.71
CA THR A 262 9.32 -10.01 4.47
C THR A 262 8.56 -10.90 5.47
N ALA A 263 8.02 -12.02 5.01
CA ALA A 263 7.22 -12.92 5.84
C ALA A 263 8.04 -13.55 6.98
N SER A 264 9.33 -13.81 6.76
CA SER A 264 10.21 -14.42 7.78
C SER A 264 10.38 -13.56 9.03
N ALA A 265 10.18 -12.25 8.93
CA ALA A 265 10.25 -11.33 10.07
C ALA A 265 9.05 -11.42 11.03
N GLY A 266 7.97 -12.09 10.62
CA GLY A 266 6.73 -12.13 11.40
C GLY A 266 6.10 -10.75 11.55
N GLY A 267 5.36 -10.55 12.64
CA GLY A 267 4.64 -9.28 12.89
C GLY A 267 3.33 -9.22 12.14
N ASP A 268 3.05 -8.10 11.48
CA ASP A 268 1.85 -7.84 10.66
C ASP A 268 2.13 -8.30 9.22
N VAL A 269 2.14 -9.62 9.04
CA VAL A 269 2.74 -10.26 7.86
C VAL A 269 1.95 -9.99 6.58
N ASP A 270 0.62 -9.95 6.64
CA ASP A 270 -0.24 -9.62 5.50
C ASP A 270 0.03 -8.20 5.01
N THR A 271 -0.05 -7.21 5.90
CA THR A 271 0.23 -5.80 5.60
C THR A 271 1.65 -5.58 5.08
N THR A 272 2.67 -6.16 5.75
CA THR A 272 4.06 -5.99 5.29
C THR A 272 4.28 -6.62 3.92
N CYS A 273 3.72 -7.81 3.66
CA CYS A 273 3.79 -8.46 2.36
C CYS A 273 2.95 -7.74 1.28
N ALA A 274 1.79 -7.15 1.63
CA ALA A 274 1.00 -6.34 0.71
C ALA A 274 1.81 -5.12 0.20
N ILE A 275 2.44 -4.37 1.11
CA ILE A 275 3.26 -3.20 0.75
C ILE A 275 4.43 -3.61 -0.15
N VAL A 276 5.21 -4.60 0.27
CA VAL A 276 6.38 -5.08 -0.48
C VAL A 276 5.96 -5.63 -1.83
N GLY A 277 4.90 -6.46 -1.86
CA GLY A 277 4.35 -7.05 -3.07
C GLY A 277 3.92 -6.00 -4.09
N GLY A 278 3.23 -4.95 -3.63
CA GLY A 278 2.80 -3.84 -4.48
C GLY A 278 3.97 -3.04 -5.07
N ILE A 279 4.99 -2.72 -4.27
CA ILE A 279 6.18 -1.98 -4.73
C ILE A 279 6.99 -2.82 -5.72
N VAL A 280 7.29 -4.08 -5.39
CA VAL A 280 8.12 -4.95 -6.24
C VAL A 280 7.39 -5.26 -7.55
N ALA A 281 6.08 -5.55 -7.52
CA ALA A 281 5.30 -5.80 -8.73
C ALA A 281 5.19 -4.55 -9.62
N SER A 282 5.24 -3.33 -9.08
CA SER A 282 5.37 -2.11 -9.89
C SER A 282 6.62 -2.15 -10.78
N ARG A 283 7.68 -2.82 -10.34
CA ARG A 283 8.94 -2.99 -11.07
C ARG A 283 8.92 -4.17 -12.02
N VAL A 284 8.55 -5.36 -11.54
CA VAL A 284 8.67 -6.61 -12.30
C VAL A 284 7.44 -6.93 -13.13
N GLY A 285 6.32 -6.25 -12.89
CA GLY A 285 5.03 -6.55 -13.51
C GLY A 285 4.37 -7.80 -12.95
N THR A 286 3.11 -8.03 -13.33
CA THR A 286 2.37 -9.25 -12.98
C THR A 286 3.09 -10.51 -13.45
N GLU A 287 3.82 -10.45 -14.57
CA GLU A 287 4.58 -11.58 -15.12
C GLU A 287 5.77 -11.97 -14.24
N GLY A 288 6.29 -11.03 -13.43
CA GLY A 288 7.34 -11.31 -12.44
C GLY A 288 6.82 -12.03 -11.18
N ILE A 289 5.49 -12.17 -11.02
CA ILE A 289 4.88 -12.93 -9.93
C ILE A 289 4.69 -14.38 -10.39
N PRO A 290 5.25 -15.39 -9.70
CA PRO A 290 5.13 -16.78 -10.15
C PRO A 290 3.66 -17.24 -10.27
N ALA A 291 3.33 -17.95 -11.33
CA ALA A 291 1.99 -18.47 -11.56
C ALA A 291 1.42 -19.31 -10.39
N PRO A 292 2.21 -20.15 -9.69
CA PRO A 292 1.72 -20.87 -8.52
C PRO A 292 1.21 -19.97 -7.39
N TRP A 293 1.76 -18.76 -7.22
CA TRP A 293 1.30 -17.79 -6.21
C TRP A 293 -0.01 -17.15 -6.66
N ARG A 294 -0.04 -16.63 -7.90
CA ARG A 294 -1.23 -16.01 -8.50
C ARG A 294 -2.44 -16.96 -8.52
N ASN A 295 -2.21 -18.24 -8.81
CA ASN A 295 -3.28 -19.25 -8.88
C ASN A 295 -3.82 -19.66 -7.51
N ARG A 296 -3.10 -19.40 -6.42
CA ARG A 296 -3.56 -19.67 -5.05
C ARG A 296 -4.33 -18.50 -4.46
N THR A 297 -4.00 -17.29 -4.91
CA THR A 297 -4.65 -16.05 -4.43
C THR A 297 -6.10 -15.99 -4.88
N GLU A 298 -6.97 -15.60 -3.97
CA GLU A 298 -8.37 -15.30 -4.26
C GLU A 298 -8.48 -14.25 -5.37
N THR A 299 -9.44 -14.43 -6.28
CA THR A 299 -9.67 -13.47 -7.38
C THR A 299 -10.09 -12.10 -6.84
N LEU A 300 -9.62 -11.04 -7.48
CA LEU A 300 -10.03 -9.68 -7.12
C LEU A 300 -11.55 -9.51 -7.26
N PRO A 301 -12.16 -8.61 -6.46
CA PRO A 301 -13.61 -8.51 -6.39
C PRO A 301 -14.21 -8.09 -7.74
N PRO A 302 -15.36 -8.68 -8.14
CA PRO A 302 -15.98 -8.43 -9.46
C PRO A 302 -16.32 -6.94 -9.69
N TRP A 303 -16.63 -6.20 -8.63
CA TRP A 303 -16.98 -4.78 -8.71
C TRP A 303 -15.81 -3.89 -9.14
N LEU A 304 -14.57 -4.38 -9.07
CA LEU A 304 -13.37 -3.62 -9.49
C LEU A 304 -13.47 -3.14 -10.94
N HIS A 305 -14.15 -3.90 -11.80
CA HIS A 305 -14.34 -3.60 -13.22
C HIS A 305 -15.71 -2.97 -13.51
N GLY A 306 -16.53 -2.78 -12.48
CA GLY A 306 -17.87 -2.21 -12.58
C GLY A 306 -17.87 -0.67 -12.56
N PRO A 307 -19.06 -0.05 -12.69
CA PRO A 307 -19.21 1.38 -12.49
C PRO A 307 -18.91 1.77 -11.04
N PRO A 308 -18.50 3.04 -10.80
CA PRO A 308 -18.31 3.53 -9.44
C PRO A 308 -19.64 3.48 -8.65
N PRO A 309 -19.56 3.52 -7.31
CA PRO A 309 -20.74 3.66 -6.47
C PRO A 309 -21.58 4.87 -6.89
N THR A 310 -22.91 4.73 -6.83
CA THR A 310 -23.81 5.82 -7.19
C THR A 310 -23.62 7.00 -6.23
N PRO A 311 -23.49 8.26 -6.72
CA PRO A 311 -23.29 9.42 -5.86
C PRO A 311 -24.47 9.60 -4.89
N GLN A 312 -24.28 9.25 -3.62
CA GLN A 312 -25.17 9.72 -2.55
C GLN A 312 -24.70 11.10 -2.11
N ARG A 313 -25.64 12.05 -1.94
CA ARG A 313 -25.30 13.35 -1.35
C ARG A 313 -25.06 13.16 0.15
N TRP A 314 -23.87 13.53 0.61
CA TRP A 314 -23.63 13.69 2.04
C TRP A 314 -24.58 14.74 2.60
N PRO A 315 -25.15 14.54 3.81
CA PRO A 315 -25.88 15.60 4.48
C PRO A 315 -24.95 16.81 4.62
N THR A 316 -25.32 17.94 4.02
CA THR A 316 -24.65 19.20 4.31
C THR A 316 -24.84 19.48 5.79
N ALA A 317 -23.73 19.66 6.53
CA ALA A 317 -23.80 20.09 7.93
C ALA A 317 -24.62 21.37 7.98
N THR A 318 -25.85 21.29 8.50
CA THR A 318 -26.61 22.44 8.89
C THR A 318 -25.90 23.05 10.09
N LEU A 319 -25.13 24.12 9.86
CA LEU A 319 -24.70 25.00 10.93
C LEU A 319 -25.97 25.50 11.60
N GLY A 320 -26.31 24.86 12.74
CA GLY A 320 -27.38 25.32 13.59
C GLY A 320 -27.08 26.76 14.03
N THR A 321 -27.73 27.72 13.42
CA THR A 321 -27.79 29.07 13.96
C THR A 321 -28.59 29.00 15.26
N GLY A 322 -27.86 28.83 16.37
CA GLY A 322 -28.43 28.99 17.70
C GLY A 322 -28.88 30.41 17.87
N THR A 323 -30.17 30.69 17.69
CA THR A 323 -30.80 31.87 18.19
C THR A 323 -30.98 31.72 19.70
N SER A 324 -30.09 32.36 20.46
CA SER A 324 -30.32 32.64 21.88
C SER A 324 -31.53 33.51 22.04
N SER A 325 -32.53 33.05 22.76
CA SER A 325 -33.60 33.83 23.36
C SER A 325 -33.46 33.78 24.86
#